data_019753d2638ea27e1b35668f1a6cba80
#
_entry.id   019753d2638ea27e1b35668f1a6cba80
#
_cell.length_a   1.000
_cell.length_b   1.000
_cell.length_c   1.000
_cell.angle_alpha   90.00
_cell.angle_beta   90.00
_cell.angle_gamma   90.00
#
_symmetry.space_group_name_H-M   'P 1'
#
loop_
_entity.id
_entity.type
_entity.pdbx_description
1 polymer ?
#
loop_
_entity_poly.entity_id
_entity_poly.type
_entity_poly.pdbx_seq_one_letter_code
_entity_poly.pdbx_strand_id
1 'polypeptide(L)'
;MSILLSVSAQATNPFLDASDEKPMAAKFRGTEWGDEIQQDEIPLTARIVTTRLAKMPWGAIFKIEFTDLESRAPQKREIRPDYFIVTDDRIVLLNEEDNEAAVKKTSELDKPPEFGQGEIYGIARGSFNHEDGLWKTTISVKGDLCVYDSSHPSGHFKKIVWKKGVGLVEYASGSGAHADGFRLKRQK
;
A
#
# COMPACT_ATOMS: atom_id res chain seq x y z
N MET A 1 44.50 17.58 3.52
CA MET A 1 43.63 16.62 4.22
C MET A 1 42.26 16.66 3.52
N SER A 2 42.09 15.75 2.54
CA SER A 2 40.83 15.71 1.74
C SER A 2 39.79 14.88 2.49
N ILE A 3 38.72 15.54 2.91
CA ILE A 3 37.57 14.86 3.48
C ILE A 3 36.77 14.29 2.30
N LEU A 4 36.88 12.98 2.09
CA LEU A 4 35.98 12.22 1.23
C LEU A 4 34.60 12.17 1.92
N LEU A 5 33.73 13.07 1.51
CA LEU A 5 32.30 12.94 1.80
C LEU A 5 31.79 11.70 1.03
N SER A 6 31.68 10.58 1.71
CA SER A 6 30.95 9.43 1.20
C SER A 6 29.47 9.82 1.11
N VAL A 7 29.02 10.20 -0.06
CA VAL A 7 27.60 10.25 -0.38
C VAL A 7 27.13 8.79 -0.37
N SER A 8 26.55 8.35 0.74
CA SER A 8 25.86 7.06 0.74
C SER A 8 24.73 7.17 -0.26
N ALA A 9 24.86 6.44 -1.37
CA ALA A 9 23.76 6.26 -2.30
C ALA A 9 22.58 5.68 -1.50
N GLN A 10 21.54 6.48 -1.30
CA GLN A 10 20.35 6.07 -0.61
C GLN A 10 19.72 4.98 -1.47
N ALA A 11 19.65 3.76 -0.95
CA ALA A 11 19.00 2.65 -1.63
C ALA A 11 17.54 3.02 -1.88
N THR A 12 17.12 3.03 -3.13
CA THR A 12 15.76 3.34 -3.55
C THR A 12 14.97 2.05 -3.68
N ASN A 13 13.77 2.02 -3.11
CA ASN A 13 12.88 0.88 -3.30
C ASN A 13 12.38 0.86 -4.76
N PRO A 14 12.56 -0.24 -5.50
CA PRO A 14 12.25 -0.26 -6.93
C PRO A 14 10.74 -0.17 -7.24
N PHE A 15 9.87 -0.36 -6.25
CA PHE A 15 8.42 -0.33 -6.39
C PHE A 15 7.79 0.97 -5.87
N LEU A 16 8.47 1.63 -4.92
CA LEU A 16 8.10 2.94 -4.40
C LEU A 16 9.38 3.76 -4.27
N ASP A 17 9.58 4.71 -5.18
CA ASP A 17 10.75 5.58 -5.13
C ASP A 17 10.63 6.56 -3.95
N ALA A 18 11.49 6.37 -2.95
CA ALA A 18 11.56 7.24 -1.79
C ALA A 18 12.18 8.62 -2.12
N SER A 19 12.74 8.81 -3.31
CA SER A 19 13.39 10.06 -3.73
C SER A 19 12.39 11.14 -4.13
N ASP A 20 11.16 10.77 -4.51
CA ASP A 20 10.16 11.72 -4.96
C ASP A 20 9.62 12.58 -3.83
N GLU A 21 9.94 13.88 -3.88
CA GLU A 21 9.44 14.88 -2.92
C GLU A 21 8.03 15.37 -3.25
N LYS A 22 7.52 15.00 -4.44
CA LYS A 22 6.20 15.43 -4.89
C LYS A 22 5.20 14.28 -4.77
N PRO A 23 3.93 14.58 -4.39
CA PRO A 23 2.87 13.59 -4.42
C PRO A 23 2.73 12.98 -5.82
N MET A 24 2.68 11.64 -5.86
CA MET A 24 2.40 10.91 -7.10
C MET A 24 0.90 10.67 -7.19
N ALA A 25 0.25 11.23 -8.19
CA ALA A 25 -1.18 11.06 -8.42
C ALA A 25 -1.42 10.30 -9.72
N ALA A 26 -2.33 9.32 -9.68
CA ALA A 26 -2.74 8.58 -10.86
C ALA A 26 -4.25 8.30 -10.84
N LYS A 27 -4.83 8.21 -12.04
CA LYS A 27 -6.23 7.82 -12.22
C LYS A 27 -6.35 6.30 -12.21
N PHE A 28 -7.38 5.82 -11.52
CA PHE A 28 -7.72 4.41 -11.42
C PHE A 28 -9.16 4.19 -11.85
N ARG A 29 -9.43 3.03 -12.42
CA ARG A 29 -10.77 2.60 -12.81
C ARG A 29 -10.94 1.14 -12.46
N GLY A 30 -12.17 0.79 -12.11
CA GLY A 30 -12.54 -0.58 -11.80
C GLY A 30 -14.00 -0.71 -11.47
N THR A 31 -14.29 -1.55 -10.52
CA THR A 31 -15.67 -1.88 -10.10
C THR A 31 -15.76 -1.95 -8.59
N GLU A 32 -16.95 -1.76 -8.08
CA GLU A 32 -17.34 -2.07 -6.71
C GLU A 32 -18.60 -2.94 -6.70
N TRP A 33 -18.78 -3.66 -5.61
CA TRP A 33 -19.91 -4.56 -5.34
C TRP A 33 -20.29 -4.51 -3.86
N GLY A 34 -21.46 -5.03 -3.51
CA GLY A 34 -21.97 -5.10 -2.12
C GLY A 34 -23.47 -5.37 -2.10
N ASP A 35 -24.00 -5.70 -0.93
CA ASP A 35 -25.40 -6.08 -0.74
C ASP A 35 -26.41 -5.00 -1.15
N GLU A 36 -26.02 -3.73 -1.04
CA GLU A 36 -26.87 -2.60 -1.43
C GLU A 36 -26.78 -2.29 -2.93
N ILE A 37 -25.89 -2.96 -3.64
CA ILE A 37 -25.72 -2.83 -5.08
C ILE A 37 -26.57 -3.89 -5.75
N GLN A 38 -27.69 -3.50 -6.35
CA GLN A 38 -28.62 -4.42 -7.05
C GLN A 38 -28.01 -5.07 -8.31
N GLN A 39 -26.82 -4.68 -8.69
CA GLN A 39 -26.03 -5.22 -9.80
C GLN A 39 -24.80 -5.92 -9.25
N ASP A 40 -24.33 -6.98 -9.92
CA ASP A 40 -23.18 -7.76 -9.50
C ASP A 40 -21.91 -6.91 -9.33
N GLU A 41 -21.71 -5.93 -10.23
CA GLU A 41 -20.60 -4.95 -10.17
C GLU A 41 -21.02 -3.63 -10.82
N ILE A 42 -20.62 -2.51 -10.23
CA ILE A 42 -20.82 -1.18 -10.83
C ILE A 42 -19.50 -0.49 -11.05
N PRO A 43 -19.38 0.38 -12.08
CA PRO A 43 -18.16 1.11 -12.36
C PRO A 43 -17.77 2.04 -11.21
N LEU A 44 -16.47 2.01 -10.87
CA LEU A 44 -15.84 2.87 -9.89
C LEU A 44 -14.62 3.53 -10.51
N THR A 45 -14.46 4.83 -10.29
CA THR A 45 -13.24 5.57 -10.61
C THR A 45 -12.72 6.28 -9.38
N ALA A 46 -11.40 6.45 -9.32
CA ALA A 46 -10.75 7.19 -8.27
C ALA A 46 -9.46 7.82 -8.78
N ARG A 47 -9.03 8.88 -8.12
CA ARG A 47 -7.66 9.36 -8.17
C ARG A 47 -6.95 8.86 -6.92
N ILE A 48 -5.86 8.11 -7.07
CA ILE A 48 -5.05 7.68 -5.94
C ILE A 48 -3.81 8.56 -5.87
N VAL A 49 -3.58 9.12 -4.69
CA VAL A 49 -2.46 10.01 -4.40
C VAL A 49 -1.54 9.32 -3.41
N THR A 50 -0.28 9.14 -3.78
CA THR A 50 0.77 8.64 -2.89
C THR A 50 1.64 9.82 -2.47
N THR A 51 1.69 10.10 -1.18
CA THR A 51 2.42 11.23 -0.59
C THR A 51 3.47 10.70 0.38
N ARG A 52 4.71 11.17 0.25
CA ARG A 52 5.73 10.92 1.27
C ARG A 52 5.51 11.87 2.45
N LEU A 53 5.26 11.29 3.64
CA LEU A 53 5.04 12.04 4.88
C LEU A 53 6.33 12.33 5.62
N ALA A 54 7.28 11.38 5.60
CA ALA A 54 8.56 11.52 6.28
C ALA A 54 9.66 10.79 5.50
N LYS A 55 10.90 11.27 5.66
CA LYS A 55 12.11 10.67 5.13
C LYS A 55 13.10 10.48 6.26
N MET A 56 13.61 9.26 6.42
CA MET A 56 14.62 8.89 7.40
C MET A 56 15.88 8.40 6.68
N PRO A 57 17.04 8.32 7.37
CA PRO A 57 18.29 7.78 6.78
C PRO A 57 18.13 6.36 6.22
N TRP A 58 17.21 5.59 6.78
CA TRP A 58 16.98 4.17 6.48
C TRP A 58 15.73 3.91 5.63
N GLY A 59 14.89 4.92 5.31
CA GLY A 59 13.66 4.73 4.56
C GLY A 59 12.75 5.95 4.51
N ALA A 60 11.48 5.72 4.25
CA ALA A 60 10.46 6.77 4.19
C ALA A 60 9.10 6.25 4.65
N ILE A 61 8.19 7.16 4.99
CA ILE A 61 6.77 6.86 5.27
C ILE A 61 5.94 7.48 4.17
N PHE A 62 5.07 6.66 3.56
CA PHE A 62 4.13 7.07 2.53
C PHE A 62 2.70 6.90 3.00
N LYS A 63 1.83 7.81 2.55
CA LYS A 63 0.38 7.74 2.66
C LYS A 63 -0.21 7.52 1.27
N ILE A 64 -1.16 6.60 1.15
CA ILE A 64 -1.99 6.40 -0.04
C ILE A 64 -3.39 6.88 0.29
N GLU A 65 -3.87 7.87 -0.44
CA GLU A 65 -5.21 8.44 -0.31
C GLU A 65 -6.01 8.23 -1.59
N PHE A 66 -7.32 8.05 -1.40
CA PHE A 66 -8.30 7.97 -2.48
C PHE A 66 -9.05 9.30 -2.53
N THR A 67 -8.92 10.00 -3.65
CA THR A 67 -9.61 11.26 -3.93
C THR A 67 -10.46 11.11 -5.19
N ASP A 68 -11.37 12.06 -5.42
CA ASP A 68 -12.21 12.07 -6.63
C ASP A 68 -12.88 10.70 -6.88
N LEU A 69 -13.42 10.11 -5.79
CA LEU A 69 -14.11 8.83 -5.85
C LEU A 69 -15.47 9.02 -6.49
N GLU A 70 -15.68 8.43 -7.65
CA GLU A 70 -16.92 8.50 -8.41
C GLU A 70 -17.51 7.09 -8.59
N SER A 71 -18.74 6.92 -8.13
CA SER A 71 -19.50 5.70 -8.25
C SER A 71 -20.97 6.01 -8.47
N ARG A 72 -21.68 5.05 -9.06
CA ARG A 72 -23.13 5.05 -9.17
C ARG A 72 -23.83 4.28 -8.05
N ALA A 73 -23.08 3.80 -7.05
CA ALA A 73 -23.65 3.13 -5.88
C ALA A 73 -24.60 4.08 -5.13
N PRO A 74 -25.70 3.56 -4.55
CA PRO A 74 -26.63 4.33 -3.75
C PRO A 74 -25.97 5.03 -2.56
N GLN A 75 -25.00 4.35 -1.95
CA GLN A 75 -24.19 4.89 -0.87
C GLN A 75 -22.78 5.17 -1.34
N LYS A 76 -22.25 6.32 -0.93
CA LYS A 76 -20.86 6.66 -1.22
C LYS A 76 -19.94 5.82 -0.35
N ARG A 77 -19.02 5.09 -1.00
CA ARG A 77 -17.95 4.37 -0.31
C ARG A 77 -16.95 5.35 0.26
N GLU A 78 -16.62 5.17 1.52
CA GLU A 78 -15.49 5.83 2.15
C GLU A 78 -14.30 4.86 2.20
N ILE A 79 -13.18 5.23 1.59
CA ILE A 79 -11.96 4.44 1.62
C ILE A 79 -10.96 5.18 2.49
N ARG A 80 -10.60 4.57 3.64
CA ARG A 80 -9.60 5.12 4.53
C ARG A 80 -8.22 5.07 3.89
N PRO A 81 -7.37 6.07 4.16
CA PRO A 81 -6.00 6.05 3.67
C PRO A 81 -5.19 4.93 4.31
N ASP A 82 -4.27 4.36 3.53
CA ASP A 82 -3.26 3.43 4.04
C ASP A 82 -1.91 4.14 4.20
N TYR A 83 -1.15 3.71 5.20
CA TYR A 83 0.18 4.23 5.51
C TYR A 83 1.21 3.11 5.38
N PHE A 84 2.36 3.41 4.79
CA PHE A 84 3.42 2.43 4.54
C PHE A 84 4.77 2.95 4.98
N ILE A 85 5.53 2.11 5.68
CA ILE A 85 6.97 2.27 5.85
C ILE A 85 7.64 1.60 4.67
N VAL A 86 8.56 2.31 4.02
CA VAL A 86 9.28 1.83 2.85
C VAL A 86 10.77 1.92 3.10
N THR A 87 11.45 0.79 3.06
CA THR A 87 12.92 0.68 3.05
C THR A 87 13.39 0.28 1.66
N ASP A 88 14.69 0.10 1.46
CA ASP A 88 15.27 -0.37 0.19
C ASP A 88 14.76 -1.75 -0.23
N ASP A 89 14.45 -2.61 0.74
CA ASP A 89 14.07 -4.01 0.52
C ASP A 89 12.65 -4.36 1.00
N ARG A 90 11.87 -3.40 1.56
CA ARG A 90 10.55 -3.69 2.16
C ARG A 90 9.54 -2.58 1.94
N ILE A 91 8.27 -2.97 1.86
CA ILE A 91 7.11 -2.12 2.08
C ILE A 91 6.30 -2.75 3.22
N VAL A 92 6.04 -2.00 4.28
CA VAL A 92 5.34 -2.47 5.48
C VAL A 92 4.08 -1.63 5.64
N LEU A 93 2.92 -2.28 5.73
CA LEU A 93 1.66 -1.62 6.04
C LEU A 93 1.66 -1.21 7.53
N LEU A 94 1.50 0.09 7.79
CA LEU A 94 1.20 0.59 9.12
C LEU A 94 -0.29 0.37 9.39
N ASN A 95 -0.59 -0.55 10.27
CA ASN A 95 -1.98 -0.91 10.63
C ASN A 95 -2.20 -0.61 12.12
N GLU A 96 -2.15 0.68 12.46
CA GLU A 96 -2.37 1.15 13.82
C GLU A 96 -3.68 1.93 13.92
N GLU A 97 -4.30 1.95 15.11
CA GLU A 97 -5.53 2.70 15.37
C GLU A 97 -5.31 4.22 15.18
N ASP A 98 -4.13 4.70 15.59
CA ASP A 98 -3.70 6.08 15.39
C ASP A 98 -2.48 6.15 14.45
N ASN A 99 -2.75 6.22 13.16
CA ASN A 99 -1.71 6.29 12.15
C ASN A 99 -0.87 7.58 12.21
N GLU A 100 -1.41 8.71 12.70
CA GLU A 100 -0.64 9.95 12.82
C GLU A 100 0.39 9.85 13.94
N ALA A 101 0.01 9.30 15.09
CA ALA A 101 0.94 9.04 16.18
C ALA A 101 2.00 8.00 15.78
N ALA A 102 1.62 6.95 15.05
CA ALA A 102 2.54 5.94 14.54
C ALA A 102 3.55 6.54 13.54
N VAL A 103 3.10 7.38 12.63
CA VAL A 103 3.98 8.11 11.70
C VAL A 103 4.98 8.97 12.45
N LYS A 104 4.52 9.77 13.42
CA LYS A 104 5.39 10.62 14.22
C LYS A 104 6.44 9.78 14.97
N LYS A 105 6.03 8.78 15.73
CA LYS A 105 6.92 7.88 16.47
C LYS A 105 7.95 7.22 15.57
N THR A 106 7.53 6.71 14.41
CA THR A 106 8.41 6.03 13.47
C THR A 106 9.40 6.99 12.81
N SER A 107 8.98 8.23 12.52
CA SER A 107 9.86 9.23 11.88
C SER A 107 10.99 9.72 12.79
N GLU A 108 10.89 9.53 14.10
CA GLU A 108 11.90 9.88 15.10
C GLU A 108 12.96 8.79 15.32
N LEU A 109 12.83 7.62 14.65
CA LEU A 109 13.76 6.51 14.82
C LEU A 109 15.02 6.68 13.96
N ASP A 110 16.19 6.41 14.55
CA ASP A 110 17.49 6.41 13.85
C ASP A 110 17.70 5.17 12.96
N LYS A 111 16.97 4.10 13.18
CA LYS A 111 17.00 2.84 12.45
C LYS A 111 15.60 2.30 12.23
N PRO A 112 15.38 1.41 11.22
CA PRO A 112 14.08 0.81 11.01
C PRO A 112 13.61 0.09 12.27
N PRO A 113 12.30 0.15 12.59
CA PRO A 113 11.74 -0.63 13.68
C PRO A 113 11.93 -2.12 13.41
N GLU A 114 11.95 -2.93 14.49
CA GLU A 114 11.84 -4.37 14.34
C GLU A 114 10.40 -4.70 13.95
N PHE A 115 10.24 -5.23 12.74
CA PHE A 115 8.95 -5.64 12.25
C PHE A 115 8.66 -7.07 12.71
N GLY A 116 7.48 -7.30 13.27
CA GLY A 116 6.96 -8.64 13.54
C GLY A 116 6.83 -9.44 12.24
N GLN A 117 6.84 -10.77 12.32
CA GLN A 117 6.75 -11.61 11.12
C GLN A 117 5.48 -11.36 10.30
N GLY A 118 4.37 -10.95 10.95
CA GLY A 118 3.10 -10.62 10.30
C GLY A 118 3.02 -9.24 9.65
N GLU A 119 3.97 -8.36 9.94
CA GLU A 119 3.97 -6.97 9.49
C GLU A 119 4.95 -6.70 8.35
N ILE A 120 5.81 -7.67 8.02
CA ILE A 120 6.91 -7.48 7.07
C ILE A 120 6.54 -7.95 5.69
N TYR A 121 6.65 -7.05 4.76
CA TYR A 121 6.51 -7.30 3.34
C TYR A 121 7.85 -7.12 2.64
N GLY A 122 8.58 -8.24 2.49
CA GLY A 122 9.84 -8.27 1.75
C GLY A 122 9.59 -8.17 0.25
N ILE A 123 10.10 -7.11 -0.40
CA ILE A 123 9.84 -6.85 -1.80
C ILE A 123 10.97 -7.35 -2.69
N ALA A 124 12.21 -7.27 -2.23
CA ALA A 124 13.37 -7.48 -3.08
C ALA A 124 13.85 -8.93 -3.17
N ARG A 125 13.44 -9.82 -2.28
CA ARG A 125 14.06 -11.14 -2.09
C ARG A 125 13.15 -12.35 -2.17
N GLY A 126 11.99 -12.26 -2.83
CA GLY A 126 11.16 -13.44 -3.04
C GLY A 126 9.74 -13.36 -2.47
N SER A 127 9.19 -14.49 -2.14
CA SER A 127 7.82 -14.60 -1.61
C SER A 127 7.86 -14.74 -0.10
N PHE A 128 6.91 -14.08 0.54
CA PHE A 128 6.67 -14.20 1.97
C PHE A 128 5.24 -14.72 2.19
N ASN A 129 5.10 -15.71 3.04
CA ASN A 129 3.81 -16.23 3.48
C ASN A 129 3.73 -16.11 5.00
N HIS A 130 2.64 -15.54 5.49
CA HIS A 130 2.36 -15.44 6.91
C HIS A 130 0.91 -15.81 7.19
N GLU A 131 0.70 -16.61 8.21
CA GLU A 131 -0.62 -16.93 8.75
C GLU A 131 -0.68 -16.42 10.18
N ASP A 132 -1.59 -15.47 10.45
CA ASP A 132 -1.89 -14.98 11.78
C ASP A 132 -3.35 -15.30 12.09
N GLY A 133 -3.54 -16.31 12.93
CA GLY A 133 -4.86 -16.84 13.21
C GLY A 133 -5.55 -17.34 11.96
N LEU A 134 -6.58 -16.60 11.51
CA LEU A 134 -7.34 -16.92 10.28
C LEU A 134 -6.92 -16.12 9.06
N TRP A 135 -6.05 -15.11 9.21
CA TRP A 135 -5.53 -14.33 8.09
C TRP A 135 -4.43 -15.10 7.35
N LYS A 136 -4.53 -15.06 6.03
CA LYS A 136 -3.48 -15.57 5.13
C LYS A 136 -2.95 -14.41 4.32
N THR A 137 -1.70 -14.06 4.55
CA THR A 137 -1.02 -12.96 3.86
C THR A 137 0.14 -13.50 3.05
N THR A 138 0.17 -13.16 1.78
CA THR A 138 1.27 -13.51 0.88
C THR A 138 1.85 -12.26 0.24
N ILE A 139 3.17 -12.23 0.11
CA ILE A 139 3.85 -11.25 -0.71
C ILE A 139 4.71 -12.00 -1.70
N SER A 140 4.57 -11.63 -2.95
CA SER A 140 5.32 -12.24 -4.03
C SER A 140 5.87 -11.19 -4.98
N VAL A 141 7.12 -11.37 -5.37
CA VAL A 141 7.73 -10.58 -6.43
C VAL A 141 7.87 -11.47 -7.66
N LYS A 142 7.19 -11.08 -8.75
CA LYS A 142 7.26 -11.77 -10.05
C LYS A 142 7.63 -10.76 -11.13
N GLY A 143 8.87 -10.84 -11.61
CA GLY A 143 9.39 -9.90 -12.60
C GLY A 143 9.40 -8.45 -12.07
N ASP A 144 8.62 -7.59 -12.70
CA ASP A 144 8.49 -6.17 -12.35
C ASP A 144 7.29 -5.86 -11.42
N LEU A 145 6.60 -6.88 -10.92
CA LEU A 145 5.45 -6.72 -10.03
C LEU A 145 5.77 -7.22 -8.62
N CYS A 146 5.33 -6.46 -7.62
CA CYS A 146 5.21 -6.87 -6.22
C CYS A 146 3.73 -6.95 -5.87
N VAL A 147 3.28 -8.09 -5.39
CA VAL A 147 1.88 -8.36 -5.04
C VAL A 147 1.78 -8.66 -3.55
N TYR A 148 1.04 -7.83 -2.84
CA TYR A 148 0.52 -8.10 -1.51
C TYR A 148 -0.91 -8.63 -1.65
N ASP A 149 -1.18 -9.77 -1.03
CA ASP A 149 -2.50 -10.41 -1.01
C ASP A 149 -2.76 -10.94 0.39
N SER A 150 -3.82 -10.43 1.01
CA SER A 150 -4.24 -10.83 2.36
C SER A 150 -5.72 -11.17 2.36
N SER A 151 -6.09 -12.29 2.94
CA SER A 151 -7.47 -12.76 3.00
C SER A 151 -7.80 -13.43 4.32
N HIS A 152 -9.08 -13.38 4.67
CA HIS A 152 -9.66 -14.01 5.85
C HIS A 152 -10.87 -14.85 5.46
N PRO A 153 -11.14 -16.01 6.10
CA PRO A 153 -12.29 -16.87 5.76
C PRO A 153 -13.66 -16.20 5.86
N SER A 154 -13.79 -15.10 6.63
CA SER A 154 -15.00 -14.30 6.69
C SER A 154 -15.26 -13.42 5.47
N GLY A 155 -14.42 -13.52 4.41
CA GLY A 155 -14.55 -12.72 3.19
C GLY A 155 -13.82 -11.37 3.20
N HIS A 156 -13.12 -11.02 4.29
CA HIS A 156 -12.25 -9.84 4.26
C HIS A 156 -11.02 -10.11 3.39
N PHE A 157 -10.66 -9.15 2.57
CA PHE A 157 -9.44 -9.24 1.78
C PHE A 157 -8.85 -7.85 1.47
N LYS A 158 -7.55 -7.83 1.20
CA LYS A 158 -6.84 -6.67 0.67
C LYS A 158 -5.78 -7.15 -0.33
N LYS A 159 -5.77 -6.56 -1.51
CA LYS A 159 -4.76 -6.82 -2.54
C LYS A 159 -4.18 -5.51 -3.05
N ILE A 160 -2.86 -5.43 -3.03
CA ILE A 160 -2.14 -4.25 -3.50
C ILE A 160 -1.03 -4.71 -4.45
N VAL A 161 -0.92 -4.06 -5.60
CA VAL A 161 0.10 -4.38 -6.58
C VAL A 161 0.89 -3.14 -6.92
N TRP A 162 2.21 -3.23 -6.77
CA TRP A 162 3.16 -2.23 -7.22
C TRP A 162 3.95 -2.75 -8.42
N LYS A 163 4.34 -1.84 -9.30
CA LYS A 163 5.19 -2.12 -10.46
C LYS A 163 6.46 -1.29 -10.38
N LYS A 164 7.61 -1.91 -10.67
CA LYS A 164 8.92 -1.24 -10.69
C LYS A 164 8.89 0.00 -11.57
N GLY A 165 9.37 1.12 -11.05
CA GLY A 165 9.43 2.40 -11.75
C GLY A 165 8.09 3.06 -12.05
N VAL A 166 6.96 2.49 -11.58
CA VAL A 166 5.60 3.00 -11.81
C VAL A 166 4.87 3.30 -10.51
N GLY A 167 5.18 2.54 -9.43
CA GLY A 167 4.47 2.59 -8.17
C GLY A 167 3.19 1.77 -8.17
N LEU A 168 2.15 2.22 -7.47
CA LEU A 168 0.87 1.53 -7.33
C LEU A 168 0.16 1.35 -8.68
N VAL A 169 -0.26 0.12 -9.00
CA VAL A 169 -0.96 -0.21 -10.25
C VAL A 169 -2.29 -0.93 -10.04
N GLU A 170 -2.50 -1.60 -8.91
CA GLU A 170 -3.80 -2.20 -8.54
C GLU A 170 -4.02 -2.06 -7.05
N TYR A 171 -5.27 -1.79 -6.66
CA TYR A 171 -5.72 -1.80 -5.28
C TYR A 171 -7.11 -2.42 -5.22
N ALA A 172 -7.30 -3.40 -4.34
CA ALA A 172 -8.58 -4.02 -4.09
C ALA A 172 -8.74 -4.29 -2.60
N SER A 173 -9.96 -4.12 -2.10
CA SER A 173 -10.29 -4.43 -0.71
C SER A 173 -11.76 -4.80 -0.62
N GLY A 174 -12.09 -5.67 0.31
CA GLY A 174 -13.46 -6.04 0.62
C GLY A 174 -13.60 -6.47 2.06
N SER A 175 -14.83 -6.43 2.56
CA SER A 175 -15.14 -6.72 3.95
C SER A 175 -16.31 -7.67 4.10
N GLY A 176 -16.09 -8.70 4.92
CA GLY A 176 -17.08 -9.49 5.59
C GLY A 176 -18.03 -10.35 4.78
N ALA A 177 -18.98 -10.87 5.52
CA ALA A 177 -20.01 -11.79 5.03
C ALA A 177 -20.94 -11.19 3.95
N HIS A 178 -20.95 -9.87 3.82
CA HIS A 178 -21.76 -9.14 2.84
C HIS A 178 -21.08 -8.98 1.48
N ALA A 179 -19.99 -9.70 1.25
CA ALA A 179 -19.25 -9.66 -0.01
C ALA A 179 -19.04 -8.23 -0.57
N ASP A 180 -18.92 -7.25 0.34
CA ASP A 180 -18.75 -5.84 -0.01
C ASP A 180 -17.30 -5.54 -0.38
N GLY A 181 -17.06 -4.87 -1.49
CA GLY A 181 -15.68 -4.60 -1.90
C GLY A 181 -15.56 -3.77 -3.17
N PHE A 182 -14.30 -3.58 -3.55
CA PHE A 182 -13.95 -2.88 -4.78
C PHE A 182 -12.59 -3.33 -5.32
N ARG A 183 -12.38 -3.09 -6.59
CA ARG A 183 -11.10 -3.28 -7.28
C ARG A 183 -10.85 -2.13 -8.23
N LEU A 184 -9.67 -1.54 -8.13
CA LEU A 184 -9.22 -0.42 -8.94
C LEU A 184 -7.88 -0.76 -9.62
N LYS A 185 -7.75 -0.44 -10.91
CA LYS A 185 -6.52 -0.57 -11.68
C LYS A 185 -6.12 0.77 -12.27
N ARG A 186 -4.81 1.05 -12.25
CA ARG A 186 -4.25 2.28 -12.81
C ARG A 186 -4.55 2.36 -14.30
N GLN A 187 -5.02 3.52 -14.72
CA GLN A 187 -5.15 3.85 -16.13
C GLN A 187 -3.78 4.15 -16.74
N LYS A 188 -3.62 3.79 -18.00
CA LYS A 188 -2.40 4.11 -18.78
C LYS A 188 -2.34 5.59 -19.11
#